data_7e26c0550aefe44179ca95a7fc0c17dc
#
_entry.id   7e26c0550aefe44179ca95a7fc0c17dc
#
_cell.length_a   1.000
_cell.length_b   1.000
_cell.length_c   1.000
_cell.angle_alpha   90.00
_cell.angle_beta   90.00
_cell.angle_gamma   90.00
#
_symmetry.space_group_name_H-M   'P 1'
#
loop_
_entity.id
_entity.type
_entity.pdbx_description
1 polymer ?
#
loop_
_entity_poly.entity_id
_entity_poly.type
_entity_poly.pdbx_seq_one_letter_code
_entity_poly.pdbx_strand_id
1 'polypeptide(L)'
;MKTRKTEQNARKNYKKVYFLMIVASTILFLTAIGCQKKVDTSLKAQPSIVEYTCISDSDSDKSFYVILKNYHGVYWETVIEGVSKAANEIDASVYLGGIDNETDIEGQIKLIDEAIESGASGILLAPANSDELVESCKKARESGIYVALIDSSINQCEFDACYMTDNVNAGQMA
;
A
#
# COMPACT_ATOMS: atom_id res chain seq x y z
N MET A 1 12.36 -37.79 -70.91
CA MET A 1 12.90 -38.00 -69.53
C MET A 1 12.89 -36.76 -68.67
N LYS A 2 12.64 -35.57 -69.17
CA LYS A 2 12.55 -34.30 -68.38
C LYS A 2 11.23 -34.09 -67.61
N THR A 3 10.10 -34.58 -68.10
CA THR A 3 8.75 -34.36 -67.51
C THR A 3 8.53 -35.05 -66.18
N ARG A 4 9.03 -36.24 -65.93
CA ARG A 4 8.86 -36.97 -64.63
C ARG A 4 9.63 -36.36 -63.50
N LYS A 5 10.77 -35.70 -63.71
CA LYS A 5 11.50 -35.00 -62.62
C LYS A 5 10.78 -33.73 -62.10
N THR A 6 10.11 -33.05 -63.06
CA THR A 6 9.35 -31.82 -62.72
C THR A 6 8.12 -32.12 -61.88
N GLU A 7 7.37 -33.19 -62.20
CA GLU A 7 6.24 -33.63 -61.42
C GLU A 7 6.59 -34.14 -60.03
N GLN A 8 7.74 -34.85 -59.89
CA GLN A 8 8.21 -35.31 -58.60
C GLN A 8 8.64 -34.14 -57.70
N ASN A 9 9.28 -33.11 -58.24
CA ASN A 9 9.62 -31.91 -57.50
C ASN A 9 8.40 -31.09 -57.10
N ALA A 10 7.40 -30.99 -57.97
CA ALA A 10 6.13 -30.31 -57.63
C ALA A 10 5.41 -31.03 -56.48
N ARG A 11 5.30 -32.37 -56.49
CA ARG A 11 4.70 -33.17 -55.43
C ARG A 11 5.47 -33.08 -54.11
N LYS A 12 6.81 -32.98 -54.16
CA LYS A 12 7.64 -32.81 -52.96
C LYS A 12 7.46 -31.44 -52.32
N ASN A 13 7.34 -30.39 -53.13
CA ASN A 13 7.06 -29.05 -52.67
C ASN A 13 5.64 -28.91 -52.09
N TYR A 14 4.64 -29.53 -52.71
CA TYR A 14 3.28 -29.55 -52.24
C TYR A 14 3.15 -30.22 -50.86
N LYS A 15 3.82 -31.34 -50.63
CA LYS A 15 3.84 -32.00 -49.32
C LYS A 15 4.53 -31.16 -48.25
N LYS A 16 5.59 -30.40 -48.58
CA LYS A 16 6.26 -29.48 -47.64
C LYS A 16 5.35 -28.31 -47.25
N VAL A 17 4.64 -27.73 -48.20
CA VAL A 17 3.71 -26.62 -47.96
C VAL A 17 2.52 -27.09 -47.10
N TYR A 18 1.99 -28.29 -47.41
CA TYR A 18 0.89 -28.88 -46.64
C TYR A 18 1.32 -29.21 -45.19
N PHE A 19 2.51 -29.72 -44.99
CA PHE A 19 3.07 -29.98 -43.67
C PHE A 19 3.29 -28.69 -42.89
N LEU A 20 3.76 -27.63 -43.51
CA LEU A 20 3.92 -26.30 -42.90
C LEU A 20 2.57 -25.68 -42.51
N MET A 21 1.54 -25.85 -43.34
CA MET A 21 0.19 -25.37 -43.01
C MET A 21 -0.46 -26.13 -41.83
N ILE A 22 -0.22 -27.44 -41.74
CA ILE A 22 -0.72 -28.24 -40.60
C ILE A 22 -0.01 -27.83 -39.29
N VAL A 23 1.31 -27.64 -39.33
CA VAL A 23 2.08 -27.20 -38.18
C VAL A 23 1.69 -25.79 -37.73
N ALA A 24 1.48 -24.88 -38.69
CA ALA A 24 0.98 -23.53 -38.37
C ALA A 24 -0.45 -23.54 -37.78
N SER A 25 -1.33 -24.40 -38.27
CA SER A 25 -2.69 -24.55 -37.73
C SER A 25 -2.69 -25.17 -36.34
N THR A 26 -1.83 -26.13 -36.04
CA THR A 26 -1.72 -26.71 -34.66
C THR A 26 -1.13 -25.74 -33.66
N ILE A 27 -0.16 -24.89 -34.07
CA ILE A 27 0.38 -23.85 -33.21
C ILE A 27 -0.70 -22.79 -32.89
N LEU A 28 -1.52 -22.42 -33.87
CA LEU A 28 -2.61 -21.46 -33.68
C LEU A 28 -3.71 -22.02 -32.74
N PHE A 29 -3.95 -23.34 -32.76
CA PHE A 29 -4.93 -23.98 -31.86
C PHE A 29 -4.40 -24.15 -30.42
N LEU A 30 -3.09 -24.27 -30.23
CA LEU A 30 -2.46 -24.35 -28.91
C LEU A 30 -2.40 -22.99 -28.17
N THR A 31 -2.43 -21.88 -28.91
CA THR A 31 -2.51 -20.54 -28.30
C THR A 31 -3.92 -20.12 -27.91
N ALA A 32 -4.96 -20.85 -28.38
CA ALA A 32 -6.36 -20.59 -28.05
C ALA A 32 -6.83 -21.33 -26.79
N ILE A 33 -6.00 -22.21 -26.20
CA ILE A 33 -6.22 -22.66 -24.81
C ILE A 33 -5.66 -21.57 -23.91
N GLY A 34 -6.30 -20.41 -23.96
CA GLY A 34 -6.11 -19.35 -23.01
C GLY A 34 -6.29 -19.94 -21.62
N CYS A 35 -5.27 -19.77 -20.76
CA CYS A 35 -5.45 -19.82 -19.34
C CYS A 35 -6.70 -19.01 -18.99
N GLN A 36 -7.84 -19.66 -18.84
CA GLN A 36 -8.86 -19.14 -17.96
C GLN A 36 -8.20 -19.17 -16.58
N LYS A 37 -7.56 -18.05 -16.21
CA LYS A 37 -7.38 -17.73 -14.81
C LYS A 37 -8.77 -17.88 -14.22
N LYS A 38 -9.01 -18.97 -13.46
CA LYS A 38 -10.09 -18.97 -12.50
C LYS A 38 -9.89 -17.67 -11.75
N VAL A 39 -10.80 -16.74 -11.92
CA VAL A 39 -10.98 -15.64 -10.99
C VAL A 39 -11.34 -16.34 -9.71
N ASP A 40 -10.35 -16.47 -8.85
CA ASP A 40 -10.53 -16.94 -7.49
C ASP A 40 -11.33 -15.83 -6.81
N THR A 41 -12.64 -16.00 -6.77
CA THR A 41 -13.58 -15.10 -6.10
C THR A 41 -13.56 -15.32 -4.59
N SER A 42 -12.49 -15.91 -4.05
CA SER A 42 -12.14 -15.66 -2.68
C SER A 42 -11.66 -14.21 -2.65
N LEU A 43 -12.55 -13.32 -2.24
CA LEU A 43 -12.21 -12.01 -1.69
C LEU A 43 -11.30 -12.27 -0.47
N LYS A 44 -10.03 -12.58 -0.72
CA LYS A 44 -9.00 -12.27 0.25
C LYS A 44 -9.05 -10.76 0.30
N ALA A 45 -9.53 -10.24 1.42
CA ALA A 45 -9.36 -8.84 1.75
C ALA A 45 -7.91 -8.49 1.38
N GLN A 46 -7.72 -7.61 0.41
CA GLN A 46 -6.39 -7.10 0.12
C GLN A 46 -5.90 -6.48 1.44
N PRO A 47 -4.64 -6.67 1.80
CA PRO A 47 -4.12 -5.98 2.96
C PRO A 47 -4.43 -4.50 2.80
N SER A 48 -5.17 -3.97 3.75
CA SER A 48 -5.59 -2.57 3.80
C SER A 48 -4.47 -1.63 4.25
N ILE A 49 -3.24 -2.15 4.33
CA ILE A 49 -2.07 -1.39 4.72
C ILE A 49 -1.56 -0.63 3.51
N VAL A 50 -1.55 0.67 3.62
CA VAL A 50 -0.84 1.54 2.68
C VAL A 50 0.59 1.67 3.20
N GLU A 51 1.54 1.12 2.45
CA GLU A 51 2.97 1.21 2.77
C GLU A 51 3.42 2.67 2.92
N TYR A 52 4.48 2.88 3.70
CA TYR A 52 5.04 4.21 3.86
C TYR A 52 5.55 4.79 2.54
N THR A 53 5.15 6.04 2.30
CA THR A 53 5.66 6.87 1.21
C THR A 53 6.48 8.00 1.81
N CYS A 54 7.73 8.15 1.39
CA CYS A 54 8.54 9.31 1.75
C CYS A 54 7.98 10.55 1.05
N ILE A 55 7.50 11.51 1.84
CA ILE A 55 6.92 12.76 1.35
C ILE A 55 7.84 13.98 1.53
N SER A 56 8.86 13.84 2.34
CA SER A 56 9.98 14.78 2.47
C SER A 56 11.23 13.98 2.80
N ASP A 57 12.32 14.25 2.12
CA ASP A 57 13.63 13.63 2.35
C ASP A 57 14.63 14.70 2.78
N SER A 58 15.47 14.37 3.74
CA SER A 58 16.47 15.28 4.30
C SER A 58 17.75 14.51 4.68
N ASP A 59 18.88 15.15 4.60
CA ASP A 59 20.16 14.65 5.11
C ASP A 59 20.25 14.68 6.65
N SER A 60 19.19 15.17 7.32
CA SER A 60 19.07 15.15 8.79
C SER A 60 18.94 13.71 9.30
N ASP A 61 19.46 13.44 10.49
CA ASP A 61 19.26 12.17 11.19
C ASP A 61 17.86 12.01 11.80
N LYS A 62 16.98 13.00 11.60
CA LYS A 62 15.59 12.97 12.10
C LYS A 62 14.63 12.40 11.08
N SER A 63 13.80 11.47 11.52
CA SER A 63 12.74 10.88 10.73
C SER A 63 11.42 10.87 11.50
N PHE A 64 10.34 11.31 10.84
CA PHE A 64 8.99 11.32 11.40
C PHE A 64 8.07 10.44 10.58
N TYR A 65 7.25 9.66 11.27
CA TYR A 65 6.29 8.73 10.66
C TYR A 65 4.88 9.21 10.98
N VAL A 66 4.09 9.46 9.93
CA VAL A 66 2.68 9.84 10.05
C VAL A 66 1.83 8.62 9.71
N ILE A 67 1.01 8.18 10.66
CA ILE A 67 0.21 6.95 10.55
C ILE A 67 -1.27 7.32 10.66
N LEU A 68 -1.97 7.26 9.53
CA LEU A 68 -3.38 7.59 9.45
C LEU A 68 -4.25 6.35 9.61
N LYS A 69 -5.46 6.52 10.15
CA LYS A 69 -6.46 5.45 10.27
C LYS A 69 -7.36 5.35 9.04
N ASN A 70 -7.27 6.32 8.12
CA ASN A 70 -8.00 6.35 6.85
C ASN A 70 -7.32 7.31 5.87
N TYR A 71 -7.50 7.07 4.57
CA TYR A 71 -7.02 7.95 3.50
C TYR A 71 -8.15 8.58 2.67
N HIS A 72 -9.39 8.19 2.93
CA HIS A 72 -10.52 8.55 2.09
C HIS A 72 -11.33 9.70 2.67
N GLY A 73 -11.82 10.55 1.79
CA GLY A 73 -12.72 11.66 2.11
C GLY A 73 -11.99 12.97 2.38
N VAL A 74 -12.77 14.04 2.24
CA VAL A 74 -12.27 15.44 2.28
C VAL A 74 -11.48 15.76 3.56
N TYR A 75 -11.89 15.17 4.69
CA TYR A 75 -11.20 15.37 5.98
C TYR A 75 -9.75 14.86 5.90
N TRP A 76 -9.56 13.60 5.50
CA TRP A 76 -8.22 13.00 5.44
C TRP A 76 -7.37 13.60 4.33
N GLU A 77 -7.95 13.99 3.19
CA GLU A 77 -7.27 14.73 2.14
C GLU A 77 -6.71 16.06 2.68
N THR A 78 -7.50 16.78 3.51
CA THR A 78 -7.05 18.01 4.16
C THR A 78 -5.93 17.77 5.18
N VAL A 79 -6.02 16.67 5.95
CA VAL A 79 -4.96 16.25 6.89
C VAL A 79 -3.66 15.97 6.14
N ILE A 80 -3.73 15.21 5.04
CA ILE A 80 -2.56 14.87 4.20
C ILE A 80 -1.94 16.12 3.58
N GLU A 81 -2.75 17.08 3.13
CA GLU A 81 -2.24 18.38 2.64
C GLU A 81 -1.50 19.13 3.75
N GLY A 82 -2.06 19.18 4.95
CA GLY A 82 -1.42 19.79 6.12
C GLY A 82 -0.10 19.13 6.50
N VAL A 83 -0.07 17.80 6.52
CA VAL A 83 1.17 17.01 6.76
C VAL A 83 2.21 17.31 5.70
N SER A 84 1.84 17.30 4.42
CA SER A 84 2.75 17.55 3.31
C SER A 84 3.33 18.97 3.35
N LYS A 85 2.51 19.94 3.76
CA LYS A 85 2.98 21.32 3.95
C LYS A 85 3.97 21.41 5.10
N ALA A 86 3.66 20.83 6.25
CA ALA A 86 4.55 20.82 7.41
C ALA A 86 5.88 20.08 7.11
N ALA A 87 5.83 18.97 6.38
CA ALA A 87 7.00 18.20 5.98
C ALA A 87 8.00 19.03 5.15
N ASN A 88 7.51 19.95 4.31
CA ASN A 88 8.35 20.84 3.52
C ASN A 88 8.95 22.01 4.33
N GLU A 89 8.49 22.23 5.55
CA GLU A 89 8.95 23.32 6.42
C GLU A 89 9.98 22.86 7.48
N ILE A 90 10.17 21.56 7.62
CA ILE A 90 11.09 20.98 8.62
C ILE A 90 12.30 20.32 7.95
N ASP A 91 13.43 20.36 8.61
CA ASP A 91 14.65 19.65 8.19
C ASP A 91 14.65 18.23 8.79
N ALA A 92 13.85 17.36 8.18
CA ALA A 92 13.71 15.96 8.58
C ALA A 92 13.08 15.14 7.46
N SER A 93 13.37 13.85 7.42
CA SER A 93 12.66 12.93 6.55
C SER A 93 11.27 12.63 7.12
N VAL A 94 10.24 12.65 6.26
CA VAL A 94 8.86 12.41 6.66
C VAL A 94 8.23 11.30 5.81
N TYR A 95 7.71 10.31 6.49
CA TYR A 95 7.08 9.13 5.92
C TYR A 95 5.59 9.12 6.26
N LEU A 96 4.74 9.05 5.24
CA LEU A 96 3.28 8.97 5.38
C LEU A 96 2.81 7.56 5.07
N GLY A 97 2.11 6.94 6.00
CA GLY A 97 1.48 5.63 5.89
C GLY A 97 0.14 5.57 6.62
N GLY A 98 -0.55 4.45 6.53
CA GLY A 98 -1.81 4.25 7.25
C GLY A 98 -2.58 3.03 6.77
N ILE A 99 -3.84 2.98 7.11
CA ILE A 99 -4.76 1.90 6.77
C ILE A 99 -5.95 2.44 5.97
N ASP A 100 -6.49 1.63 5.05
CA ASP A 100 -7.68 2.00 4.26
C ASP A 100 -9.00 1.76 5.01
N ASN A 101 -8.95 0.94 6.04
CA ASN A 101 -10.12 0.55 6.81
C ASN A 101 -9.84 0.70 8.31
N GLU A 102 -10.58 1.56 8.98
CA GLU A 102 -10.43 1.85 10.41
C GLU A 102 -10.63 0.63 11.34
N THR A 103 -11.06 -0.52 10.81
CA THR A 103 -11.14 -1.79 11.55
C THR A 103 -9.87 -2.64 11.44
N ASP A 104 -8.89 -2.24 10.61
CA ASP A 104 -7.62 -2.96 10.46
C ASP A 104 -6.58 -2.54 11.52
N ILE A 105 -6.87 -2.88 12.75
CA ILE A 105 -6.01 -2.52 13.88
C ILE A 105 -4.64 -3.20 13.78
N GLU A 106 -4.60 -4.46 13.35
CA GLU A 106 -3.34 -5.20 13.15
C GLU A 106 -2.46 -4.53 12.10
N GLY A 107 -3.05 -4.01 11.03
CA GLY A 107 -2.34 -3.22 10.02
C GLY A 107 -1.73 -1.95 10.61
N GLN A 108 -2.45 -1.25 11.47
CA GLN A 108 -1.93 -0.06 12.11
C GLN A 108 -0.83 -0.37 13.13
N ILE A 109 -0.97 -1.46 13.92
CA ILE A 109 0.07 -1.95 14.82
C ILE A 109 1.36 -2.25 14.04
N LYS A 110 1.25 -2.93 12.90
CA LYS A 110 2.41 -3.24 12.05
C LYS A 110 3.13 -1.97 11.59
N LEU A 111 2.41 -0.94 11.16
CA LEU A 111 3.01 0.34 10.76
C LEU A 111 3.75 1.00 11.94
N ILE A 112 3.18 0.96 13.14
CA ILE A 112 3.85 1.48 14.34
C ILE A 112 5.15 0.70 14.61
N ASP A 113 5.11 -0.62 14.52
CA ASP A 113 6.29 -1.47 14.72
C ASP A 113 7.37 -1.18 13.67
N GLU A 114 7.01 -1.02 12.41
CA GLU A 114 7.95 -0.63 11.34
C GLU A 114 8.62 0.73 11.61
N ALA A 115 7.86 1.71 12.10
CA ALA A 115 8.41 3.01 12.48
C ALA A 115 9.41 2.89 13.66
N ILE A 116 9.08 2.05 14.65
CA ILE A 116 9.97 1.78 15.81
C ILE A 116 11.26 1.10 15.32
N GLU A 117 11.15 0.06 14.50
CA GLU A 117 12.29 -0.68 13.97
C GLU A 117 13.20 0.18 13.08
N SER A 118 12.61 1.16 12.38
CA SER A 118 13.34 2.13 11.57
C SER A 118 14.03 3.22 12.39
N GLY A 119 13.84 3.26 13.71
CA GLY A 119 14.45 4.26 14.59
C GLY A 119 13.82 5.64 14.43
N ALA A 120 12.50 5.72 14.27
CA ALA A 120 11.79 6.98 14.15
C ALA A 120 12.15 7.96 15.29
N SER A 121 12.32 9.23 14.96
CA SER A 121 12.45 10.31 15.96
C SER A 121 11.09 10.66 16.58
N GLY A 122 10.02 10.51 15.80
CA GLY A 122 8.66 10.74 16.27
C GLY A 122 7.61 10.07 15.37
N ILE A 123 6.45 9.79 15.98
CA ILE A 123 5.27 9.23 15.32
C ILE A 123 4.11 10.20 15.54
N LEU A 124 3.46 10.63 14.45
CA LEU A 124 2.16 11.30 14.47
C LEU A 124 1.11 10.26 14.12
N LEU A 125 0.29 9.87 15.08
CA LEU A 125 -0.66 8.77 14.97
C LEU A 125 -2.10 9.27 15.02
N ALA A 126 -2.91 8.88 14.02
CA ALA A 126 -4.37 8.93 14.12
C ALA A 126 -4.87 7.53 14.52
N PRO A 127 -5.11 7.24 15.81
CA PRO A 127 -5.41 5.88 16.26
C PRO A 127 -6.79 5.42 15.78
N ALA A 128 -6.85 4.23 15.20
CA ALA A 128 -8.10 3.59 14.77
C ALA A 128 -8.87 2.98 15.97
N ASN A 129 -8.19 2.65 17.05
CA ASN A 129 -8.79 2.14 18.27
C ASN A 129 -8.04 2.67 19.49
N SER A 130 -8.80 3.14 20.47
CA SER A 130 -8.24 3.78 21.69
C SER A 130 -7.70 2.79 22.72
N ASP A 131 -8.09 1.54 22.67
CA ASP A 131 -7.70 0.51 23.64
C ASP A 131 -6.68 -0.48 23.07
N GLU A 132 -6.87 -0.94 21.84
CA GLU A 132 -6.03 -1.95 21.23
C GLU A 132 -4.62 -1.44 20.84
N LEU A 133 -4.45 -0.13 20.67
CA LEU A 133 -3.16 0.49 20.34
C LEU A 133 -2.34 0.93 21.57
N VAL A 134 -2.82 0.69 22.79
CA VAL A 134 -2.15 1.09 24.03
C VAL A 134 -0.73 0.52 24.12
N GLU A 135 -0.58 -0.78 23.86
CA GLU A 135 0.74 -1.45 23.97
C GLU A 135 1.71 -0.98 22.88
N SER A 136 1.24 -0.74 21.66
CA SER A 136 2.09 -0.20 20.58
C SER A 136 2.54 1.23 20.88
N CYS A 137 1.65 2.06 21.44
CA CYS A 137 1.99 3.41 21.87
C CYS A 137 3.06 3.39 22.99
N LYS A 138 2.89 2.54 24.02
CA LYS A 138 3.86 2.37 25.10
C LYS A 138 5.23 1.91 24.55
N LYS A 139 5.24 0.91 23.67
CA LYS A 139 6.46 0.39 23.04
C LYS A 139 7.22 1.49 22.30
N ALA A 140 6.51 2.34 21.54
CA ALA A 140 7.11 3.47 20.85
C ALA A 140 7.75 4.46 21.87
N ARG A 141 7.03 4.80 22.94
CA ARG A 141 7.51 5.69 23.99
C ARG A 141 8.74 5.10 24.73
N GLU A 142 8.71 3.83 25.08
CA GLU A 142 9.82 3.12 25.74
C GLU A 142 11.06 3.04 24.85
N SER A 143 10.87 3.07 23.53
CA SER A 143 11.96 3.17 22.54
C SER A 143 12.53 4.60 22.39
N GLY A 144 12.01 5.57 23.17
CA GLY A 144 12.46 6.96 23.13
C GLY A 144 11.86 7.79 21.98
N ILE A 145 10.83 7.27 21.32
CA ILE A 145 10.15 7.93 20.20
C ILE A 145 9.11 8.91 20.73
N TYR A 146 9.12 10.13 20.20
CA TYR A 146 8.09 11.13 20.49
C TYR A 146 6.75 10.71 19.86
N VAL A 147 5.68 10.62 20.65
CA VAL A 147 4.35 10.21 20.15
C VAL A 147 3.36 11.37 20.27
N ALA A 148 2.89 11.84 19.11
CA ALA A 148 1.81 12.79 19.01
C ALA A 148 0.56 12.13 18.41
N LEU A 149 -0.61 12.47 18.94
CA LEU A 149 -1.90 11.97 18.48
C LEU A 149 -2.66 13.05 17.71
N ILE A 150 -3.39 12.65 16.67
CA ILE A 150 -4.31 13.52 15.95
C ILE A 150 -5.69 12.84 15.82
N ASP A 151 -6.73 13.64 15.71
CA ASP A 151 -8.13 13.24 15.50
C ASP A 151 -8.75 12.44 16.65
N SER A 152 -8.06 11.44 17.16
CA SER A 152 -8.52 10.54 18.23
C SER A 152 -7.42 10.36 19.29
N SER A 153 -7.80 9.91 20.48
CA SER A 153 -6.88 9.65 21.59
C SER A 153 -6.75 8.16 21.88
N ILE A 154 -5.71 7.80 22.64
CA ILE A 154 -5.47 6.45 23.18
C ILE A 154 -5.73 6.49 24.69
N ASN A 155 -6.44 5.47 25.21
CA ASN A 155 -6.70 5.32 26.62
C ASN A 155 -5.45 4.80 27.35
N GLN A 156 -5.26 5.23 28.62
CA GLN A 156 -4.24 4.67 29.52
C GLN A 156 -2.81 4.58 28.92
N CYS A 157 -2.48 5.46 27.99
CA CYS A 157 -1.14 5.59 27.43
C CYS A 157 -0.67 7.05 27.56
N GLU A 158 0.58 7.25 27.92
CA GLU A 158 1.20 8.57 27.89
C GLU A 158 1.61 8.89 26.45
N PHE A 159 1.31 10.09 26.01
CA PHE A 159 1.73 10.66 24.73
C PHE A 159 2.24 12.09 24.95
N ASP A 160 3.05 12.59 24.02
CA ASP A 160 3.69 13.90 24.18
C ASP A 160 2.80 15.06 23.78
N ALA A 161 1.90 14.83 22.79
CA ALA A 161 0.93 15.82 22.31
C ALA A 161 -0.32 15.13 21.76
N CYS A 162 -1.45 15.86 21.80
CA CYS A 162 -2.70 15.40 21.19
C CYS A 162 -3.43 16.60 20.57
N TYR A 163 -3.78 16.48 19.29
CA TYR A 163 -4.49 17.49 18.51
C TYR A 163 -5.80 16.93 18.02
N MET A 164 -6.92 17.31 18.64
CA MET A 164 -8.26 16.84 18.31
C MET A 164 -9.30 17.95 18.47
N THR A 165 -10.41 17.79 17.78
CA THR A 165 -11.55 18.69 17.94
C THR A 165 -12.23 18.45 19.29
N ASP A 166 -12.53 19.52 20.02
CA ASP A 166 -13.44 19.44 21.19
C ASP A 166 -14.88 19.26 20.69
N ASN A 167 -15.24 18.02 20.44
CA ASN A 167 -16.54 17.65 19.89
C ASN A 167 -17.70 17.92 20.85
N VAL A 168 -17.44 17.96 22.17
CA VAL A 168 -18.45 18.32 23.17
C VAL A 168 -18.79 19.80 23.03
N ASN A 169 -17.78 20.65 23.01
CA ASN A 169 -17.98 22.10 22.86
C ASN A 169 -18.57 22.45 21.48
N ALA A 170 -18.08 21.79 20.41
CA ALA A 170 -18.63 21.97 19.06
C ALA A 170 -20.11 21.60 18.99
N GLY A 171 -20.54 20.49 19.63
CA GLY A 171 -21.93 20.07 19.69
C GLY A 171 -22.81 21.00 20.55
N GLN A 172 -22.24 21.71 21.53
CA GLN A 172 -22.98 22.72 22.33
C GLN A 172 -23.18 24.03 21.56
N MET A 173 -22.34 24.32 20.58
CA MET A 173 -22.43 25.53 19.76
C MET A 173 -23.33 25.39 18.52
N ALA A 174 -23.70 24.16 18.13
CA ALA A 174 -24.54 23.85 16.98
C ALA A 174 -26.02 23.93 17.30
#